data_bfd2c432f95f4ca0569cd60013df5f5e
#
_entry.id   bfd2c432f95f4ca0569cd60013df5f5e
#
_cell.length_a   1.000
_cell.length_b   1.000
_cell.length_c   1.000
_cell.angle_alpha   90.00
_cell.angle_beta   90.00
_cell.angle_gamma   90.00
#
_symmetry.space_group_name_H-M   'P 1'
#
loop_
_entity.id
_entity.type
_entity.pdbx_description
1 polymer ?
#
loop_
_entity_poly.entity_id
_entity_poly.type
_entity_poly.pdbx_seq_one_letter_code
_entity_poly.pdbx_strand_id
1 'polypeptide(L)'
;MLREKFPNLHIGYFQHIPFPSHELFRILPERVEIQNGLLRADFVAFHIHDYIRHFISATERVLHKNFNLDEVQMNDRVTRVDALPMGINYDLYHNVIADDKVHHAVEKTRLLFGDHKLIISVDRLDYSKGILHRLYGFASFLKNHPEYHGKVTLAMVIVPSRDHVGSYAELKTKIDEEIGSINGTYSTMNWTPVCYFYHGFSFEELVAMYYVADIALVTPLRDGMNLVAKEYVATKQDNPGVLILSEMAGASVELSDALLINPNDTDQIEQAICRALKMPLEEQRERLQRMQAILSVQTVNKWAADFMREWRQTAEKNKRLQKKKISAQDQNEIKTLYDQAKKRLILLDYDGTLTAFKNHPEDAVPTPALRDLL
;
A
#
# COMPACT_ATOMS: atom_id res chain seq x y z
N MET A 1 9.31 17.94 -14.38
CA MET A 1 8.59 19.19 -14.01
C MET A 1 9.05 19.80 -12.68
N LEU A 2 8.78 19.23 -11.47
CA LEU A 2 9.22 19.83 -10.19
C LEU A 2 10.75 19.97 -10.12
N ARG A 3 11.48 18.90 -10.33
CA ARG A 3 12.95 18.87 -10.29
C ARG A 3 13.59 19.80 -11.32
N GLU A 4 12.98 20.01 -12.48
CA GLU A 4 13.48 20.93 -13.53
C GLU A 4 13.35 22.38 -13.10
N LYS A 5 12.22 22.72 -12.46
CA LYS A 5 11.98 24.08 -11.94
C LYS A 5 12.76 24.36 -10.64
N PHE A 6 12.94 23.33 -9.83
CA PHE A 6 13.56 23.40 -8.50
C PHE A 6 14.62 22.30 -8.34
N PRO A 7 15.82 22.47 -8.93
CA PRO A 7 16.84 21.42 -8.96
C PRO A 7 17.27 20.92 -7.58
N ASN A 8 17.26 21.80 -6.59
CA ASN A 8 17.70 21.52 -5.21
C ASN A 8 16.57 21.06 -4.28
N LEU A 9 15.33 20.93 -4.79
CA LEU A 9 14.21 20.45 -3.99
C LEU A 9 14.39 18.98 -3.65
N HIS A 10 14.29 18.63 -2.37
CA HIS A 10 14.24 17.24 -1.96
C HIS A 10 12.82 16.70 -2.11
N ILE A 11 12.66 15.58 -2.84
CA ILE A 11 11.37 15.01 -3.22
C ILE A 11 11.28 13.59 -2.66
N GLY A 12 10.30 13.36 -1.76
CA GLY A 12 9.84 12.04 -1.37
C GLY A 12 8.49 11.74 -2.02
N TYR A 13 8.30 10.53 -2.52
CA TYR A 13 7.05 10.10 -3.13
C TYR A 13 6.59 8.78 -2.52
N PHE A 14 5.33 8.70 -2.15
CA PHE A 14 4.71 7.47 -1.66
C PHE A 14 3.62 7.00 -2.63
N GLN A 15 3.73 5.75 -3.09
CA GLN A 15 2.76 5.13 -3.99
C GLN A 15 1.74 4.34 -3.17
N HIS A 16 0.52 4.88 -3.03
CA HIS A 16 -0.54 4.25 -2.25
C HIS A 16 -1.26 3.10 -2.97
N ILE A 17 -1.30 3.12 -4.29
CA ILE A 17 -1.91 2.04 -5.09
C ILE A 17 -0.85 1.00 -5.47
N PRO A 18 -1.25 -0.27 -5.70
CA PRO A 18 -0.32 -1.30 -6.15
C PRO A 18 0.38 -0.90 -7.44
N PHE A 19 1.71 -0.99 -7.45
CA PHE A 19 2.43 -0.85 -8.72
C PHE A 19 2.20 -2.13 -9.55
N PRO A 20 1.80 -2.02 -10.84
CA PRO A 20 1.52 -3.18 -11.67
C PRO A 20 2.79 -3.94 -12.03
N SER A 21 2.65 -5.24 -12.32
CA SER A 21 3.75 -6.01 -12.90
C SER A 21 4.24 -5.37 -14.21
N HIS A 22 5.49 -5.62 -14.58
CA HIS A 22 6.04 -5.11 -15.84
C HIS A 22 5.15 -5.46 -17.04
N GLU A 23 4.58 -6.66 -17.10
CA GLU A 23 3.71 -7.11 -18.18
C GLU A 23 2.47 -6.22 -18.37
N LEU A 24 1.87 -5.76 -17.28
CA LEU A 24 0.75 -4.84 -17.32
C LEU A 24 1.21 -3.39 -17.55
N PHE A 25 2.32 -3.00 -16.89
CA PHE A 25 2.81 -1.62 -16.98
C PHE A 25 3.28 -1.26 -18.39
N ARG A 26 3.87 -2.21 -19.14
CA ARG A 26 4.38 -1.99 -20.50
C ARG A 26 3.29 -1.66 -21.52
N ILE A 27 2.00 -1.94 -21.21
CA ILE A 27 0.87 -1.62 -22.09
C ILE A 27 0.63 -0.11 -22.15
N LEU A 28 1.05 0.64 -21.11
CA LEU A 28 0.86 2.09 -21.06
C LEU A 28 1.75 2.79 -22.09
N PRO A 29 1.21 3.61 -22.99
CA PRO A 29 2.01 4.41 -23.92
C PRO A 29 3.01 5.31 -23.17
N GLU A 30 2.57 5.95 -22.09
CA GLU A 30 3.32 6.93 -21.29
C GLU A 30 4.25 6.30 -20.23
N ARG A 31 4.52 4.99 -20.31
CA ARG A 31 5.33 4.25 -19.32
C ARG A 31 6.72 4.83 -19.08
N VAL A 32 7.35 5.37 -20.12
CA VAL A 32 8.70 5.98 -20.06
C VAL A 32 8.64 7.28 -19.27
N GLU A 33 7.66 8.14 -19.57
CA GLU A 33 7.46 9.43 -18.92
C GLU A 33 7.09 9.24 -17.45
N ILE A 34 6.21 8.28 -17.13
CA ILE A 34 5.81 7.94 -15.76
C ILE A 34 7.01 7.47 -14.96
N GLN A 35 7.78 6.51 -15.47
CA GLN A 35 8.97 6.00 -14.80
C GLN A 35 10.04 7.08 -14.58
N ASN A 36 10.35 7.85 -15.62
CA ASN A 36 11.27 8.97 -15.51
C ASN A 36 10.75 10.03 -14.51
N GLY A 37 9.44 10.26 -14.46
CA GLY A 37 8.80 11.15 -13.50
C GLY A 37 9.01 10.70 -12.05
N LEU A 38 8.78 9.43 -11.77
CA LEU A 38 8.94 8.82 -10.43
C LEU A 38 10.41 8.81 -10.00
N LEU A 39 11.32 8.46 -10.90
CA LEU A 39 12.75 8.46 -10.63
C LEU A 39 13.37 9.85 -10.45
N ARG A 40 12.60 10.93 -10.60
CA ARG A 40 13.04 12.28 -10.23
C ARG A 40 12.90 12.56 -8.74
N ALA A 41 12.20 11.72 -7.98
CA ALA A 41 12.23 11.76 -6.53
C ALA A 41 13.58 11.27 -5.98
N ASP A 42 13.95 11.72 -4.78
CA ASP A 42 15.09 11.18 -4.06
C ASP A 42 14.73 9.83 -3.43
N PHE A 43 13.48 9.72 -2.96
CA PHE A 43 12.96 8.54 -2.29
C PHE A 43 11.56 8.20 -2.83
N VAL A 44 11.35 6.93 -3.18
CA VAL A 44 10.05 6.39 -3.63
C VAL A 44 9.69 5.22 -2.73
N ALA A 45 8.56 5.30 -2.05
CA ALA A 45 8.11 4.25 -1.16
C ALA A 45 6.80 3.60 -1.63
N PHE A 46 6.64 2.34 -1.27
CA PHE A 46 5.48 1.51 -1.54
C PHE A 46 5.00 0.86 -0.25
N HIS A 47 3.83 0.22 -0.28
CA HIS A 47 3.31 -0.48 0.90
C HIS A 47 4.01 -1.81 1.17
N ILE A 48 4.31 -2.59 0.14
CA ILE A 48 4.87 -3.94 0.27
C ILE A 48 6.01 -4.19 -0.73
N HIS A 49 6.85 -5.17 -0.43
CA HIS A 49 8.01 -5.52 -1.25
C HIS A 49 7.66 -5.99 -2.67
N ASP A 50 6.49 -6.59 -2.89
CA ASP A 50 6.07 -7.01 -4.23
C ASP A 50 5.92 -5.81 -5.17
N TYR A 51 5.42 -4.67 -4.67
CA TYR A 51 5.31 -3.46 -5.49
C TYR A 51 6.68 -2.86 -5.82
N ILE A 52 7.65 -2.98 -4.91
CA ILE A 52 9.05 -2.60 -5.21
C ILE A 52 9.61 -3.49 -6.33
N ARG A 53 9.45 -4.81 -6.22
CA ARG A 53 9.92 -5.75 -7.26
C ARG A 53 9.32 -5.43 -8.63
N HIS A 54 8.03 -5.12 -8.66
CA HIS A 54 7.34 -4.70 -9.89
C HIS A 54 7.91 -3.39 -10.44
N PHE A 55 8.14 -2.39 -9.56
CA PHE A 55 8.70 -1.10 -9.94
C PHE A 55 10.13 -1.23 -10.46
N ILE A 56 11.00 -1.97 -9.77
CA ILE A 56 12.38 -2.24 -10.19
C ILE A 56 12.40 -2.94 -11.55
N SER A 57 11.67 -4.05 -11.67
CA SER A 57 11.57 -4.81 -12.93
C SER A 57 11.07 -3.96 -14.09
N ALA A 58 10.07 -3.10 -13.86
CA ALA A 58 9.58 -2.18 -14.88
C ALA A 58 10.64 -1.14 -15.25
N THR A 59 11.36 -0.59 -14.27
CA THR A 59 12.42 0.41 -14.49
C THR A 59 13.58 -0.16 -15.30
N GLU A 60 14.04 -1.35 -14.94
CA GLU A 60 15.15 -2.03 -15.65
C GLU A 60 14.82 -2.31 -17.10
N ARG A 61 13.58 -2.77 -17.36
CA ARG A 61 13.15 -3.16 -18.70
C ARG A 61 12.71 -1.97 -19.57
N VAL A 62 12.12 -0.94 -18.98
CA VAL A 62 11.60 0.24 -19.70
C VAL A 62 12.69 1.30 -19.93
N LEU A 63 13.54 1.53 -18.92
CA LEU A 63 14.56 2.59 -18.95
C LEU A 63 16.00 2.05 -19.08
N HIS A 64 16.18 0.73 -19.07
CA HIS A 64 17.51 0.08 -19.08
C HIS A 64 18.43 0.61 -17.98
N LYS A 65 17.88 0.82 -16.77
CA LYS A 65 18.60 1.26 -15.58
C LYS A 65 18.61 0.16 -14.54
N ASN A 66 19.78 -0.24 -14.11
CA ASN A 66 19.95 -1.27 -13.11
C ASN A 66 19.90 -0.68 -11.70
N PHE A 67 19.25 -1.38 -10.79
CA PHE A 67 19.29 -1.12 -9.37
C PHE A 67 20.48 -1.83 -8.73
N ASN A 68 21.08 -1.15 -7.77
CA ASN A 68 22.01 -1.77 -6.82
C ASN A 68 21.24 -1.88 -5.47
N LEU A 69 20.74 -3.07 -5.16
CA LEU A 69 19.81 -3.33 -4.07
C LEU A 69 18.52 -2.50 -4.24
N ASP A 70 18.36 -1.45 -3.45
CA ASP A 70 17.22 -0.54 -3.38
C ASP A 70 17.47 0.83 -4.02
N GLU A 71 18.64 1.03 -4.64
CA GLU A 71 19.03 2.30 -5.24
C GLU A 71 19.30 2.21 -6.74
N VAL A 72 18.85 3.20 -7.47
CA VAL A 72 19.20 3.40 -8.87
C VAL A 72 20.02 4.68 -9.04
N GLN A 73 21.15 4.55 -9.71
CA GLN A 73 22.02 5.70 -10.03
C GLN A 73 21.40 6.52 -11.15
N MET A 74 21.12 7.78 -10.86
CA MET A 74 20.79 8.79 -11.84
C MET A 74 22.08 9.59 -12.18
N ASN A 75 22.03 10.51 -13.15
CA ASN A 75 23.23 11.22 -13.60
C ASN A 75 23.98 11.95 -12.47
N ASP A 76 23.25 12.55 -11.55
CA ASP A 76 23.78 13.44 -10.51
C ASP A 76 23.33 13.08 -9.10
N ARG A 77 22.58 12.00 -8.92
CA ARG A 77 21.99 11.57 -7.66
C ARG A 77 21.61 10.10 -7.68
N VAL A 78 21.16 9.59 -6.56
CA VAL A 78 20.49 8.30 -6.47
C VAL A 78 19.00 8.49 -6.19
N THR A 79 18.18 7.58 -6.69
CA THR A 79 16.81 7.40 -6.24
C THR A 79 16.76 6.10 -5.45
N ARG A 80 16.32 6.17 -4.20
CA ARG A 80 16.12 5.00 -3.35
C ARG A 80 14.65 4.57 -3.35
N VAL A 81 14.41 3.27 -3.28
CA VAL A 81 13.07 2.69 -3.16
C VAL A 81 12.98 1.82 -1.92
N ASP A 82 11.83 1.84 -1.21
CA ASP A 82 11.64 1.00 -0.03
C ASP A 82 10.16 0.63 0.19
N ALA A 83 9.91 -0.42 1.00
CA ALA A 83 8.57 -0.83 1.44
C ALA A 83 8.32 -0.33 2.85
N LEU A 84 7.33 0.53 2.97
CA LEU A 84 6.89 1.10 4.24
C LEU A 84 5.37 0.88 4.37
N PRO A 85 4.93 -0.21 5.00
CA PRO A 85 3.51 -0.50 5.15
C PRO A 85 2.84 0.57 6.01
N MET A 86 1.79 1.21 5.46
CA MET A 86 1.07 2.26 6.16
C MET A 86 0.26 1.67 7.32
N GLY A 87 0.48 2.20 8.52
CA GLY A 87 -0.27 1.87 9.72
C GLY A 87 -1.51 2.74 9.93
N ILE A 88 -2.22 2.46 11.01
CA ILE A 88 -3.34 3.25 11.51
C ILE A 88 -2.98 3.93 12.84
N ASN A 89 -3.82 4.82 13.33
CA ASN A 89 -3.74 5.26 14.72
C ASN A 89 -4.32 4.16 15.62
N TYR A 90 -3.48 3.17 15.97
CA TYR A 90 -3.90 1.98 16.70
C TYR A 90 -4.62 2.31 18.00
N ASP A 91 -4.07 3.22 18.81
CA ASP A 91 -4.64 3.57 20.12
C ASP A 91 -6.03 4.19 20.01
N LEU A 92 -6.28 4.96 18.94
CA LEU A 92 -7.59 5.55 18.68
C LEU A 92 -8.68 4.48 18.48
N TYR A 93 -8.37 3.42 17.71
CA TYR A 93 -9.31 2.34 17.44
C TYR A 93 -9.38 1.33 18.59
N HIS A 94 -8.24 1.03 19.21
CA HIS A 94 -8.15 0.03 20.26
C HIS A 94 -8.89 0.47 21.55
N ASN A 95 -8.75 1.74 21.93
CA ASN A 95 -9.34 2.29 23.14
C ASN A 95 -10.73 2.92 22.92
N VAL A 96 -11.30 2.75 21.74
CA VAL A 96 -12.51 3.47 21.29
C VAL A 96 -13.73 3.24 22.18
N ILE A 97 -13.84 2.08 22.81
CA ILE A 97 -14.99 1.72 23.67
C ILE A 97 -15.01 2.52 24.99
N ALA A 98 -13.88 3.14 25.36
CA ALA A 98 -13.84 4.03 26.52
C ALA A 98 -14.54 5.38 26.27
N ASP A 99 -14.88 5.72 25.01
CA ASP A 99 -15.66 6.92 24.67
C ASP A 99 -17.16 6.65 24.84
N ASP A 100 -17.83 7.48 25.66
CA ASP A 100 -19.27 7.35 25.96
C ASP A 100 -20.15 7.41 24.69
N LYS A 101 -19.77 8.20 23.69
CA LYS A 101 -20.51 8.30 22.41
C LYS A 101 -20.44 7.01 21.65
N VAL A 102 -19.26 6.38 21.63
CA VAL A 102 -19.06 5.08 20.98
C VAL A 102 -19.82 4.00 21.74
N HIS A 103 -19.76 4.00 23.07
CA HIS A 103 -20.53 3.05 23.88
C HIS A 103 -22.02 3.13 23.57
N HIS A 104 -22.59 4.33 23.50
CA HIS A 104 -24.01 4.53 23.13
C HIS A 104 -24.29 4.06 21.68
N ALA A 105 -23.38 4.32 20.74
CA ALA A 105 -23.51 3.84 19.36
C ALA A 105 -23.44 2.30 19.28
N VAL A 106 -22.64 1.64 20.12
CA VAL A 106 -22.57 0.17 20.21
C VAL A 106 -23.91 -0.40 20.70
N GLU A 107 -24.52 0.18 21.75
CA GLU A 107 -25.81 -0.25 22.21
C GLU A 107 -26.88 -0.11 21.12
N LYS A 108 -26.93 1.02 20.45
CA LYS A 108 -27.84 1.26 19.32
C LYS A 108 -27.63 0.26 18.18
N THR A 109 -26.38 -0.04 17.84
CA THR A 109 -26.03 -1.01 16.79
C THR A 109 -26.46 -2.43 17.17
N ARG A 110 -26.27 -2.83 18.43
CA ARG A 110 -26.74 -4.12 18.93
C ARG A 110 -28.26 -4.23 18.87
N LEU A 111 -29.00 -3.18 19.22
CA LEU A 111 -30.45 -3.16 19.11
C LEU A 111 -30.92 -3.26 17.66
N LEU A 112 -30.19 -2.65 16.71
CA LEU A 112 -30.54 -2.66 15.28
C LEU A 112 -30.40 -4.06 14.66
N PHE A 113 -29.34 -4.78 14.99
CA PHE A 113 -29.06 -6.10 14.40
C PHE A 113 -29.53 -7.27 15.29
N GLY A 114 -29.94 -7.02 16.54
CA GLY A 114 -30.40 -8.05 17.45
C GLY A 114 -29.39 -9.16 17.72
N ASP A 115 -29.87 -10.40 17.80
CA ASP A 115 -29.05 -11.58 18.08
C ASP A 115 -28.44 -12.20 16.82
N HIS A 116 -28.60 -11.56 15.65
CA HIS A 116 -28.01 -12.06 14.40
C HIS A 116 -26.50 -11.92 14.41
N LYS A 117 -25.81 -12.90 13.83
CA LYS A 117 -24.38 -12.78 13.49
C LYS A 117 -24.20 -11.70 12.45
N LEU A 118 -23.39 -10.72 12.76
CA LEU A 118 -23.16 -9.55 11.91
C LEU A 118 -21.87 -9.69 11.11
N ILE A 119 -22.00 -9.71 9.80
CA ILE A 119 -20.87 -9.55 8.87
C ILE A 119 -20.82 -8.09 8.42
N ILE A 120 -19.69 -7.42 8.58
CA ILE A 120 -19.50 -6.04 8.13
C ILE A 120 -18.61 -5.95 6.91
N SER A 121 -18.95 -5.04 6.03
CA SER A 121 -18.20 -4.68 4.84
C SER A 121 -18.26 -3.17 4.64
N VAL A 122 -17.10 -2.52 4.56
CA VAL A 122 -17.00 -1.07 4.43
C VAL A 122 -16.04 -0.71 3.29
N ASP A 123 -16.56 -0.03 2.27
CA ASP A 123 -15.77 0.37 1.10
C ASP A 123 -16.27 1.69 0.52
N ARG A 124 -15.44 2.35 -0.27
CA ARG A 124 -15.92 3.33 -1.24
C ARG A 124 -16.47 2.60 -2.45
N LEU A 125 -17.41 3.21 -3.17
CA LEU A 125 -17.82 2.69 -4.46
C LEU A 125 -16.62 2.71 -5.42
N ASP A 126 -16.05 1.52 -5.68
CA ASP A 126 -14.91 1.34 -6.57
C ASP A 126 -14.88 -0.12 -7.07
N TYR A 127 -14.63 -0.28 -8.37
CA TYR A 127 -14.56 -1.62 -8.99
C TYR A 127 -13.43 -2.49 -8.43
N SER A 128 -12.36 -1.87 -7.93
CA SER A 128 -11.24 -2.60 -7.30
C SER A 128 -11.59 -3.23 -5.95
N LYS A 129 -12.73 -2.86 -5.34
CA LYS A 129 -13.13 -3.33 -3.99
C LYS A 129 -13.83 -4.68 -3.97
N GLY A 130 -14.12 -5.27 -5.14
CA GLY A 130 -14.69 -6.61 -5.22
C GLY A 130 -16.11 -6.74 -4.65
N ILE A 131 -16.88 -5.65 -4.66
CA ILE A 131 -18.21 -5.58 -4.02
C ILE A 131 -19.16 -6.63 -4.61
N LEU A 132 -19.21 -6.77 -5.94
CA LEU A 132 -20.06 -7.78 -6.59
C LEU A 132 -19.61 -9.21 -6.28
N HIS A 133 -18.29 -9.47 -6.27
CA HIS A 133 -17.75 -10.79 -5.92
C HIS A 133 -18.13 -11.19 -4.50
N ARG A 134 -18.11 -10.24 -3.57
CA ARG A 134 -18.56 -10.41 -2.19
C ARG A 134 -20.04 -10.77 -2.12
N LEU A 135 -20.88 -10.06 -2.87
CA LEU A 135 -22.32 -10.35 -2.96
C LEU A 135 -22.58 -11.74 -3.54
N TYR A 136 -21.89 -12.13 -4.60
CA TYR A 136 -22.00 -13.47 -5.18
C TYR A 136 -21.58 -14.57 -4.19
N GLY A 137 -20.46 -14.37 -3.46
CA GLY A 137 -20.04 -15.31 -2.43
C GLY A 137 -21.03 -15.39 -1.26
N PHE A 138 -21.63 -14.27 -0.85
CA PHE A 138 -22.66 -14.26 0.19
C PHE A 138 -23.98 -14.87 -0.29
N ALA A 139 -24.38 -14.65 -1.55
CA ALA A 139 -25.54 -15.30 -2.15
C ALA A 139 -25.36 -16.83 -2.24
N SER A 140 -24.16 -17.29 -2.63
CA SER A 140 -23.79 -18.71 -2.61
C SER A 140 -23.88 -19.30 -1.20
N PHE A 141 -23.35 -18.57 -0.20
CA PHE A 141 -23.47 -18.95 1.20
C PHE A 141 -24.94 -19.13 1.63
N LEU A 142 -25.81 -18.19 1.34
CA LEU A 142 -27.23 -18.30 1.70
C LEU A 142 -27.91 -19.48 0.99
N LYS A 143 -27.60 -19.69 -0.28
CA LYS A 143 -28.17 -20.78 -1.07
C LYS A 143 -27.78 -22.16 -0.53
N ASN A 144 -26.50 -22.33 -0.18
CA ASN A 144 -25.95 -23.63 0.21
C ASN A 144 -26.09 -23.91 1.72
N HIS A 145 -26.39 -22.89 2.52
CA HIS A 145 -26.44 -22.97 4.00
C HIS A 145 -27.75 -22.40 4.56
N PRO A 146 -28.91 -23.01 4.26
CA PRO A 146 -30.23 -22.52 4.72
C PRO A 146 -30.37 -22.50 6.24
N GLU A 147 -29.54 -23.25 6.98
CA GLU A 147 -29.49 -23.22 8.44
C GLU A 147 -29.09 -21.87 9.05
N TYR A 148 -28.52 -20.98 8.24
CA TYR A 148 -28.15 -19.62 8.65
C TYR A 148 -29.17 -18.55 8.26
N HIS A 149 -30.26 -18.91 7.56
CA HIS A 149 -31.35 -17.97 7.28
C HIS A 149 -31.96 -17.47 8.59
N GLY A 150 -32.18 -16.17 8.69
CA GLY A 150 -32.65 -15.52 9.92
C GLY A 150 -31.62 -15.44 11.05
N LYS A 151 -30.34 -15.77 10.80
CA LYS A 151 -29.28 -15.77 11.83
C LYS A 151 -28.04 -14.97 11.47
N VAL A 152 -27.85 -14.65 10.19
CA VAL A 152 -26.67 -13.92 9.70
C VAL A 152 -27.12 -12.74 8.85
N THR A 153 -26.58 -11.58 9.09
CA THR A 153 -26.84 -10.36 8.30
C THR A 153 -25.52 -9.76 7.80
N LEU A 154 -25.47 -9.43 6.52
CA LEU A 154 -24.38 -8.67 5.92
C LEU A 154 -24.71 -7.18 5.92
N ALA A 155 -24.05 -6.40 6.76
CA ALA A 155 -24.10 -4.94 6.73
C ALA A 155 -23.06 -4.41 5.75
N MET A 156 -23.54 -3.79 4.67
CA MET A 156 -22.68 -3.20 3.64
C MET A 156 -22.74 -1.68 3.68
N VAL A 157 -21.63 -1.06 3.99
CA VAL A 157 -21.45 0.39 3.92
C VAL A 157 -20.65 0.72 2.67
N ILE A 158 -21.29 1.37 1.70
CA ILE A 158 -20.64 1.82 0.47
C ILE A 158 -20.69 3.34 0.41
N VAL A 159 -19.53 3.97 0.56
CA VAL A 159 -19.42 5.43 0.49
C VAL A 159 -19.38 5.86 -0.97
N PRO A 160 -20.27 6.77 -1.41
CA PRO A 160 -20.27 7.31 -2.77
C PRO A 160 -18.90 7.85 -3.17
N SER A 161 -18.46 7.54 -4.39
CA SER A 161 -17.19 8.02 -4.93
C SER A 161 -17.30 8.11 -6.45
N ARG A 162 -16.92 9.25 -7.01
CA ARG A 162 -16.85 9.48 -8.47
C ARG A 162 -18.18 9.22 -9.22
N ASP A 163 -19.32 9.52 -8.61
CA ASP A 163 -20.66 9.23 -9.14
C ASP A 163 -20.95 9.83 -10.51
N HIS A 164 -20.15 10.82 -10.94
CA HIS A 164 -20.27 11.45 -12.26
C HIS A 164 -19.58 10.67 -13.39
N VAL A 165 -18.90 9.56 -13.08
CA VAL A 165 -18.22 8.70 -14.06
C VAL A 165 -19.14 7.54 -14.43
N GLY A 166 -19.52 7.38 -15.68
CA GLY A 166 -20.52 6.43 -16.15
C GLY A 166 -20.27 4.98 -15.69
N SER A 167 -19.01 4.51 -15.68
CA SER A 167 -18.66 3.16 -15.20
C SER A 167 -18.96 2.93 -13.71
N TYR A 168 -18.92 3.99 -12.88
CA TYR A 168 -19.28 3.89 -11.46
C TYR A 168 -20.80 3.85 -11.26
N ALA A 169 -21.55 4.56 -12.08
CA ALA A 169 -23.01 4.48 -12.09
C ALA A 169 -23.51 3.09 -12.50
N GLU A 170 -22.90 2.48 -13.53
CA GLU A 170 -23.20 1.12 -13.93
C GLU A 170 -22.86 0.09 -12.82
N LEU A 171 -21.71 0.26 -12.15
CA LEU A 171 -21.36 -0.58 -11.00
C LEU A 171 -22.39 -0.48 -9.88
N LYS A 172 -22.83 0.75 -9.57
CA LYS A 172 -23.86 1.01 -8.55
C LYS A 172 -25.17 0.29 -8.91
N THR A 173 -25.64 0.38 -10.16
CA THR A 173 -26.85 -0.28 -10.62
C THR A 173 -26.75 -1.79 -10.44
N LYS A 174 -25.63 -2.42 -10.84
CA LYS A 174 -25.42 -3.85 -10.66
C LYS A 174 -25.41 -4.27 -9.19
N ILE A 175 -24.84 -3.46 -8.31
CA ILE A 175 -24.85 -3.72 -6.86
C ILE A 175 -26.28 -3.67 -6.33
N ASP A 176 -27.07 -2.68 -6.73
CA ASP A 176 -28.46 -2.54 -6.30
C ASP A 176 -29.34 -3.70 -6.79
N GLU A 177 -29.16 -4.13 -8.05
CA GLU A 177 -29.83 -5.28 -8.62
C GLU A 177 -29.51 -6.57 -7.86
N GLU A 178 -28.24 -6.81 -7.55
CA GLU A 178 -27.80 -8.01 -6.85
C GLU A 178 -28.32 -8.03 -5.40
N ILE A 179 -28.22 -6.90 -4.69
CA ILE A 179 -28.80 -6.77 -3.33
C ILE A 179 -30.29 -6.96 -3.36
N GLY A 180 -31.00 -6.37 -4.33
CA GLY A 180 -32.42 -6.56 -4.55
C GLY A 180 -32.80 -8.02 -4.78
N SER A 181 -32.01 -8.74 -5.59
CA SER A 181 -32.18 -10.17 -5.86
C SER A 181 -32.00 -11.02 -4.60
N ILE A 182 -30.93 -10.81 -3.83
CA ILE A 182 -30.65 -11.53 -2.60
C ILE A 182 -31.75 -11.27 -1.57
N ASN A 183 -32.08 -10.02 -1.32
CA ASN A 183 -33.10 -9.66 -0.35
C ASN A 183 -34.49 -10.14 -0.77
N GLY A 184 -34.87 -10.01 -2.04
CA GLY A 184 -36.13 -10.51 -2.59
C GLY A 184 -36.29 -12.02 -2.48
N THR A 185 -35.19 -12.76 -2.54
CA THR A 185 -35.19 -14.22 -2.46
C THR A 185 -35.27 -14.76 -1.02
N TYR A 186 -34.53 -14.12 -0.11
CA TYR A 186 -34.28 -14.71 1.22
C TYR A 186 -34.90 -13.94 2.39
N SER A 187 -35.35 -12.67 2.21
CA SER A 187 -35.92 -11.89 3.33
C SER A 187 -37.15 -12.53 3.91
N THR A 188 -37.32 -12.35 5.20
CA THR A 188 -38.55 -12.64 5.94
C THR A 188 -39.08 -11.35 6.55
N MET A 189 -40.27 -11.42 7.23
CA MET A 189 -40.85 -10.23 7.88
C MET A 189 -39.94 -9.62 8.95
N ASN A 190 -39.06 -10.44 9.57
CA ASN A 190 -38.24 -10.03 10.70
C ASN A 190 -36.73 -10.05 10.40
N TRP A 191 -36.33 -10.35 9.16
CA TRP A 191 -34.94 -10.47 8.80
C TRP A 191 -34.68 -10.09 7.34
N THR A 192 -33.64 -9.28 7.12
CA THR A 192 -33.13 -8.90 5.82
C THR A 192 -31.67 -9.34 5.73
N PRO A 193 -31.31 -10.21 4.75
CA PRO A 193 -29.95 -10.75 4.63
C PRO A 193 -28.88 -9.70 4.41
N VAL A 194 -29.15 -8.68 3.58
CA VAL A 194 -28.22 -7.60 3.26
C VAL A 194 -28.79 -6.26 3.69
N CYS A 195 -28.23 -5.68 4.75
CA CYS A 195 -28.48 -4.30 5.15
C CYS A 195 -27.51 -3.37 4.41
N TYR A 196 -28.03 -2.56 3.50
CA TYR A 196 -27.23 -1.76 2.59
C TYR A 196 -27.33 -0.27 2.88
N PHE A 197 -26.18 0.39 3.04
CA PHE A 197 -26.05 1.82 3.31
C PHE A 197 -25.20 2.48 2.24
N TYR A 198 -25.81 3.33 1.42
CA TYR A 198 -25.10 4.09 0.36
C TYR A 198 -24.78 5.50 0.85
N HIS A 199 -24.09 5.60 1.97
CA HIS A 199 -23.58 6.85 2.57
C HIS A 199 -22.48 6.54 3.58
N GLY A 200 -21.73 7.56 3.99
CA GLY A 200 -20.78 7.46 5.09
C GLY A 200 -21.47 7.55 6.45
N PHE A 201 -20.83 7.00 7.46
CA PHE A 201 -21.21 7.12 8.89
C PHE A 201 -20.22 8.03 9.62
N SER A 202 -20.59 8.54 10.78
CA SER A 202 -19.66 9.18 11.71
C SER A 202 -18.62 8.17 12.19
N PHE A 203 -17.51 8.67 12.74
CA PHE A 203 -16.47 7.80 13.30
C PHE A 203 -17.05 6.88 14.37
N GLU A 204 -17.85 7.43 15.29
CA GLU A 204 -18.45 6.70 16.40
C GLU A 204 -19.39 5.59 15.93
N GLU A 205 -20.22 5.86 14.94
CA GLU A 205 -21.12 4.87 14.34
C GLU A 205 -20.36 3.77 13.62
N LEU A 206 -19.33 4.13 12.84
CA LEU A 206 -18.55 3.17 12.08
C LEU A 206 -17.75 2.23 12.99
N VAL A 207 -17.08 2.76 14.02
CA VAL A 207 -16.31 1.92 14.95
C VAL A 207 -17.24 1.07 15.84
N ALA A 208 -18.45 1.55 16.16
CA ALA A 208 -19.45 0.75 16.82
C ALA A 208 -19.88 -0.46 15.97
N MET A 209 -20.06 -0.26 14.66
CA MET A 209 -20.32 -1.36 13.72
C MET A 209 -19.14 -2.35 13.66
N TYR A 210 -17.89 -1.87 13.63
CA TYR A 210 -16.72 -2.75 13.69
C TYR A 210 -16.68 -3.55 14.99
N TYR A 211 -16.94 -2.90 16.12
CA TYR A 211 -16.92 -3.56 17.43
C TYR A 211 -17.98 -4.65 17.57
N VAL A 212 -19.21 -4.38 17.10
CA VAL A 212 -20.35 -5.33 17.20
C VAL A 212 -20.21 -6.47 16.21
N ALA A 213 -19.68 -6.23 15.00
CA ALA A 213 -19.61 -7.23 13.95
C ALA A 213 -18.79 -8.46 14.36
N ASP A 214 -19.36 -9.66 14.13
CA ASP A 214 -18.66 -10.94 14.34
C ASP A 214 -17.60 -11.19 13.27
N ILE A 215 -17.83 -10.73 12.04
CA ILE A 215 -16.95 -10.96 10.89
C ILE A 215 -16.76 -9.65 10.12
N ALA A 216 -15.53 -9.31 9.78
CA ALA A 216 -15.25 -8.32 8.72
C ALA A 216 -14.95 -9.05 7.43
N LEU A 217 -15.67 -8.70 6.36
CA LEU A 217 -15.51 -9.28 5.04
C LEU A 217 -14.90 -8.24 4.08
N VAL A 218 -13.58 -8.30 3.93
CA VAL A 218 -12.75 -7.33 3.19
C VAL A 218 -12.14 -8.04 1.98
N THR A 219 -12.76 -7.88 0.82
CA THR A 219 -12.47 -8.69 -0.37
C THR A 219 -12.10 -7.86 -1.61
N PRO A 220 -11.18 -6.87 -1.52
CA PRO A 220 -10.79 -6.12 -2.69
C PRO A 220 -10.13 -7.03 -3.75
N LEU A 221 -10.39 -6.76 -5.02
CA LEU A 221 -9.70 -7.39 -6.15
C LEU A 221 -8.27 -6.88 -6.27
N ARG A 222 -8.02 -5.67 -5.81
CA ARG A 222 -6.70 -5.04 -5.74
C ARG A 222 -6.72 -3.84 -4.80
N ASP A 223 -5.86 -3.86 -3.80
CA ASP A 223 -5.73 -2.75 -2.85
C ASP A 223 -4.27 -2.59 -2.40
N GLY A 224 -3.79 -1.35 -2.31
CA GLY A 224 -2.42 -1.06 -1.89
C GLY A 224 -2.12 -1.48 -0.47
N MET A 225 -3.06 -1.28 0.44
CA MET A 225 -2.95 -1.69 1.85
C MET A 225 -4.28 -2.23 2.36
N ASN A 226 -5.34 -1.43 2.37
CA ASN A 226 -6.64 -1.62 3.01
C ASN A 226 -6.59 -1.36 4.53
N LEU A 227 -6.84 -0.11 4.91
CA LEU A 227 -6.82 0.28 6.33
C LEU A 227 -8.05 -0.21 7.08
N VAL A 228 -9.20 -0.42 6.41
CA VAL A 228 -10.43 -0.95 7.04
C VAL A 228 -10.19 -2.28 7.74
N ALA A 229 -9.40 -3.18 7.14
CA ALA A 229 -9.02 -4.44 7.78
C ALA A 229 -8.24 -4.21 9.08
N LYS A 230 -7.33 -3.24 9.09
CA LYS A 230 -6.54 -2.87 10.28
C LYS A 230 -7.39 -2.21 11.36
N GLU A 231 -8.30 -1.31 10.95
CA GLU A 231 -9.24 -0.63 11.83
C GLU A 231 -10.16 -1.61 12.55
N TYR A 232 -10.74 -2.56 11.81
CA TYR A 232 -11.57 -3.62 12.39
C TYR A 232 -10.79 -4.42 13.44
N VAL A 233 -9.62 -4.93 13.11
CA VAL A 233 -8.79 -5.73 14.04
C VAL A 233 -8.43 -4.94 15.30
N ALA A 234 -8.04 -3.68 15.15
CA ALA A 234 -7.71 -2.82 16.28
C ALA A 234 -8.91 -2.54 17.21
N THR A 235 -10.12 -2.39 16.63
CA THR A 235 -11.35 -2.11 17.38
C THR A 235 -11.81 -3.30 18.24
N LYS A 236 -11.36 -4.52 17.94
CA LYS A 236 -11.76 -5.77 18.61
C LYS A 236 -11.02 -6.04 19.94
N GLN A 237 -10.76 -5.04 20.77
CA GLN A 237 -9.97 -5.12 22.01
C GLN A 237 -10.21 -6.42 22.80
N ASP A 238 -11.41 -6.57 23.41
CA ASP A 238 -11.79 -7.74 24.20
C ASP A 238 -12.92 -8.56 23.55
N ASN A 239 -13.41 -8.09 22.41
CA ASN A 239 -14.54 -8.70 21.72
C ASN A 239 -14.05 -9.64 20.61
N PRO A 240 -14.48 -10.91 20.60
CA PRO A 240 -14.07 -11.83 19.55
C PRO A 240 -14.57 -11.39 18.17
N GLY A 241 -13.93 -11.87 17.15
CA GLY A 241 -14.30 -11.61 15.77
C GLY A 241 -13.34 -12.24 14.78
N VAL A 242 -13.74 -12.30 13.53
CA VAL A 242 -12.94 -12.91 12.46
C VAL A 242 -12.76 -11.92 11.33
N LEU A 243 -11.53 -11.77 10.84
CA LEU A 243 -11.24 -11.05 9.61
C LEU A 243 -11.14 -12.05 8.45
N ILE A 244 -11.99 -11.88 7.45
CA ILE A 244 -11.83 -12.51 6.12
C ILE A 244 -11.23 -11.45 5.20
N LEU A 245 -10.05 -11.71 4.67
CA LEU A 245 -9.25 -10.73 3.94
C LEU A 245 -8.78 -11.27 2.60
N SER A 246 -8.95 -10.47 1.55
CA SER A 246 -8.37 -10.76 0.25
C SER A 246 -6.84 -10.82 0.30
N GLU A 247 -6.25 -11.86 -0.28
CA GLU A 247 -4.81 -11.96 -0.52
C GLU A 247 -4.27 -10.86 -1.46
N MET A 248 -5.16 -10.18 -2.21
CA MET A 248 -4.83 -9.06 -3.11
C MET A 248 -4.77 -7.69 -2.38
N ALA A 249 -5.02 -7.65 -1.07
CA ALA A 249 -4.82 -6.47 -0.23
C ALA A 249 -3.42 -6.47 0.36
N GLY A 250 -2.71 -5.33 0.32
CA GLY A 250 -1.36 -5.22 0.93
C GLY A 250 -1.36 -5.56 2.43
N ALA A 251 -2.46 -5.31 3.13
CA ALA A 251 -2.62 -5.66 4.55
C ALA A 251 -2.54 -7.17 4.82
N SER A 252 -2.77 -8.05 3.83
CA SER A 252 -2.67 -9.50 3.99
C SER A 252 -1.28 -9.98 4.40
N VAL A 253 -0.24 -9.21 4.04
CA VAL A 253 1.16 -9.52 4.42
C VAL A 253 1.39 -9.35 5.93
N GLU A 254 0.74 -8.34 6.55
CA GLU A 254 0.84 -8.08 8.00
C GLU A 254 -0.21 -8.84 8.80
N LEU A 255 -1.41 -9.01 8.23
CA LEU A 255 -2.56 -9.65 8.88
C LEU A 255 -2.71 -11.11 8.44
N SER A 256 -1.62 -11.88 8.46
CA SER A 256 -1.56 -13.26 7.97
C SER A 256 -2.41 -14.25 8.80
N ASP A 257 -2.82 -13.87 10.02
CA ASP A 257 -3.75 -14.63 10.86
C ASP A 257 -5.23 -14.44 10.47
N ALA A 258 -5.54 -13.58 9.49
CA ALA A 258 -6.87 -13.51 8.88
C ALA A 258 -7.20 -14.79 8.08
N LEU A 259 -8.46 -15.02 7.78
CA LEU A 259 -8.84 -16.00 6.78
C LEU A 259 -8.57 -15.39 5.40
N LEU A 260 -7.42 -15.74 4.82
CA LEU A 260 -7.04 -15.23 3.50
C LEU A 260 -7.79 -15.96 2.40
N ILE A 261 -8.30 -15.21 1.44
CA ILE A 261 -9.09 -15.74 0.30
C ILE A 261 -8.67 -15.08 -1.01
N ASN A 262 -8.86 -15.81 -2.12
CA ASN A 262 -8.87 -15.21 -3.43
C ASN A 262 -10.25 -14.57 -3.70
N PRO A 263 -10.34 -13.25 -3.86
CA PRO A 263 -11.62 -12.54 -4.02
C PRO A 263 -12.33 -12.87 -5.35
N ASN A 264 -11.64 -13.50 -6.32
CA ASN A 264 -12.25 -13.96 -7.57
C ASN A 264 -12.90 -15.34 -7.45
N ASP A 265 -12.68 -16.03 -6.34
CA ASP A 265 -13.22 -17.37 -6.07
C ASP A 265 -14.39 -17.22 -5.06
N THR A 266 -15.61 -17.29 -5.60
CA THR A 266 -16.85 -17.17 -4.80
C THR A 266 -17.02 -18.30 -3.82
N ASP A 267 -16.53 -19.50 -4.13
CA ASP A 267 -16.59 -20.68 -3.27
C ASP A 267 -15.66 -20.49 -2.05
N GLN A 268 -14.48 -19.89 -2.24
CA GLN A 268 -13.61 -19.54 -1.12
C GLN A 268 -14.24 -18.49 -0.19
N ILE A 269 -14.97 -17.51 -0.74
CA ILE A 269 -15.71 -16.53 0.07
C ILE A 269 -16.77 -17.23 0.92
N GLU A 270 -17.59 -18.09 0.31
CA GLU A 270 -18.60 -18.91 0.99
C GLU A 270 -17.98 -19.75 2.11
N GLN A 271 -16.94 -20.54 1.80
CA GLN A 271 -16.27 -21.41 2.74
C GLN A 271 -15.64 -20.62 3.91
N ALA A 272 -15.06 -19.45 3.63
CA ALA A 272 -14.50 -18.58 4.66
C ALA A 272 -15.57 -18.04 5.60
N ILE A 273 -16.75 -17.64 5.09
CA ILE A 273 -17.90 -17.25 5.93
C ILE A 273 -18.33 -18.41 6.82
N CYS A 274 -18.51 -19.62 6.27
CA CYS A 274 -18.87 -20.79 7.05
C CYS A 274 -17.83 -21.11 8.14
N ARG A 275 -16.53 -21.05 7.79
CA ARG A 275 -15.43 -21.29 8.73
C ARG A 275 -15.44 -20.25 9.85
N ALA A 276 -15.60 -18.96 9.49
CA ALA A 276 -15.64 -17.87 10.46
C ALA A 276 -16.80 -18.03 11.46
N LEU A 277 -18.00 -18.39 10.98
CA LEU A 277 -19.18 -18.60 11.83
C LEU A 277 -19.03 -19.79 12.80
N LYS A 278 -18.26 -20.82 12.40
CA LYS A 278 -18.01 -22.02 13.22
C LYS A 278 -16.72 -21.93 14.06
N MET A 279 -15.93 -20.85 13.90
CA MET A 279 -14.64 -20.72 14.57
C MET A 279 -14.82 -20.60 16.11
N PRO A 280 -14.12 -21.42 16.91
CA PRO A 280 -14.14 -21.33 18.35
C PRO A 280 -13.71 -19.94 18.84
N LEU A 281 -14.32 -19.45 19.91
CA LEU A 281 -14.02 -18.11 20.48
C LEU A 281 -12.55 -17.96 20.86
N GLU A 282 -11.92 -19.03 21.33
CA GLU A 282 -10.50 -19.03 21.67
C GLU A 282 -9.61 -18.80 20.43
N GLU A 283 -9.88 -19.51 19.32
CA GLU A 283 -9.16 -19.30 18.07
C GLU A 283 -9.36 -17.89 17.53
N GLN A 284 -10.58 -17.32 17.63
CA GLN A 284 -10.84 -15.93 17.22
C GLN A 284 -9.99 -14.94 18.02
N ARG A 285 -9.90 -15.11 19.35
CA ARG A 285 -9.10 -14.26 20.23
C ARG A 285 -7.60 -14.38 19.93
N GLU A 286 -7.08 -15.59 19.80
CA GLU A 286 -5.67 -15.82 19.50
C GLU A 286 -5.26 -15.17 18.18
N ARG A 287 -6.06 -15.31 17.13
CA ARG A 287 -5.80 -14.69 15.82
C ARG A 287 -5.81 -13.17 15.91
N LEU A 288 -6.82 -12.60 16.57
CA LEU A 288 -6.91 -11.16 16.79
C LEU A 288 -5.70 -10.62 17.57
N GLN A 289 -5.32 -11.28 18.68
CA GLN A 289 -4.18 -10.86 19.50
C GLN A 289 -2.87 -10.83 18.70
N ARG A 290 -2.61 -11.84 17.85
CA ARG A 290 -1.42 -11.85 16.99
C ARG A 290 -1.43 -10.69 15.99
N MET A 291 -2.56 -10.44 15.34
CA MET A 291 -2.70 -9.30 14.42
C MET A 291 -2.59 -7.95 15.14
N GLN A 292 -3.22 -7.80 16.32
CA GLN A 292 -3.14 -6.59 17.13
C GLN A 292 -1.72 -6.29 17.61
N ALA A 293 -0.95 -7.31 17.98
CA ALA A 293 0.45 -7.16 18.35
C ALA A 293 1.29 -6.52 17.22
N ILE A 294 1.02 -6.89 15.96
CA ILE A 294 1.66 -6.27 14.80
C ILE A 294 1.19 -4.81 14.63
N LEU A 295 -0.11 -4.57 14.69
CA LEU A 295 -0.68 -3.24 14.45
C LEU A 295 -0.29 -2.22 15.54
N SER A 296 -0.11 -2.66 16.79
CA SER A 296 0.31 -1.79 17.89
C SER A 296 1.72 -1.23 17.70
N VAL A 297 2.58 -1.94 16.96
CA VAL A 297 3.94 -1.50 16.62
C VAL A 297 3.97 -0.75 15.29
N GLN A 298 3.22 -1.24 14.28
CA GLN A 298 3.21 -0.65 12.93
C GLN A 298 2.12 0.44 12.82
N THR A 299 2.28 1.51 13.58
CA THR A 299 1.33 2.63 13.61
C THR A 299 1.58 3.64 12.48
N VAL A 300 0.60 4.51 12.23
CA VAL A 300 0.74 5.62 11.27
C VAL A 300 1.89 6.58 11.66
N ASN A 301 2.12 6.79 12.96
CA ASN A 301 3.21 7.64 13.44
C ASN A 301 4.58 7.01 13.13
N LYS A 302 4.71 5.70 13.34
CA LYS A 302 5.92 4.95 12.97
C LYS A 302 6.15 5.02 11.46
N TRP A 303 5.11 4.75 10.67
CA TRP A 303 5.19 4.85 9.21
C TRP A 303 5.68 6.23 8.75
N ALA A 304 5.12 7.32 9.30
CA ALA A 304 5.53 8.67 8.96
C ALA A 304 6.99 8.96 9.37
N ALA A 305 7.40 8.53 10.57
CA ALA A 305 8.76 8.69 11.05
C ALA A 305 9.78 7.92 10.18
N ASP A 306 9.45 6.68 9.82
CA ASP A 306 10.30 5.83 8.96
C ASP A 306 10.44 6.44 7.56
N PHE A 307 9.33 6.89 6.95
CA PHE A 307 9.36 7.58 5.66
C PHE A 307 10.24 8.83 5.69
N MET A 308 10.07 9.67 6.70
CA MET A 308 10.84 10.91 6.86
C MET A 308 12.33 10.64 7.12
N ARG A 309 12.66 9.57 7.84
CA ARG A 309 14.05 9.14 8.08
C ARG A 309 14.74 8.74 6.79
N GLU A 310 14.15 7.82 6.04
CA GLU A 310 14.71 7.28 4.80
C GLU A 310 14.83 8.37 3.71
N TRP A 311 13.79 9.20 3.59
CA TRP A 311 13.82 10.35 2.69
C TRP A 311 14.95 11.34 3.02
N ARG A 312 15.12 11.71 4.30
CA ARG A 312 16.20 12.64 4.72
C ARG A 312 17.58 12.05 4.47
N GLN A 313 17.79 10.79 4.81
CA GLN A 313 19.07 10.11 4.57
C GLN A 313 19.45 10.12 3.08
N THR A 314 18.49 9.81 2.21
CA THR A 314 18.72 9.83 0.76
C THR A 314 18.96 11.26 0.24
N ALA A 315 18.22 12.24 0.75
CA ALA A 315 18.40 13.65 0.40
C ALA A 315 19.81 14.15 0.79
N GLU A 316 20.29 13.81 1.98
CA GLU A 316 21.65 14.14 2.42
C GLU A 316 22.73 13.44 1.58
N LYS A 317 22.51 12.16 1.23
CA LYS A 317 23.40 11.42 0.31
C LYS A 317 23.49 12.15 -1.03
N ASN A 318 22.36 12.54 -1.60
CA ASN A 318 22.31 13.26 -2.87
C ASN A 318 23.03 14.62 -2.78
N LYS A 319 22.86 15.37 -1.69
CA LYS A 319 23.58 16.63 -1.46
C LYS A 319 25.09 16.42 -1.42
N ARG A 320 25.57 15.31 -0.85
CA ARG A 320 27.00 14.97 -0.84
C ARG A 320 27.51 14.60 -2.23
N LEU A 321 26.70 13.85 -3.02
CA LEU A 321 27.05 13.49 -4.39
C LEU A 321 27.15 14.72 -5.30
N GLN A 322 26.23 15.68 -5.16
CA GLN A 322 26.25 16.93 -5.91
C GLN A 322 27.48 17.79 -5.58
N LYS A 323 27.89 17.84 -4.30
CA LYS A 323 29.11 18.57 -3.89
C LYS A 323 30.40 17.99 -4.47
N LYS A 324 30.41 16.72 -4.87
CA LYS A 324 31.55 16.08 -5.50
C LYS A 324 31.67 16.37 -7.00
N LYS A 325 30.65 16.98 -7.60
CA LYS A 325 30.66 17.36 -9.02
C LYS A 325 31.17 18.77 -9.16
N ILE A 326 32.14 18.96 -10.04
CA ILE A 326 32.59 20.26 -10.49
C ILE A 326 31.50 20.83 -11.41
N SER A 327 30.87 21.96 -11.00
CA SER A 327 29.89 22.63 -11.84
C SER A 327 30.49 23.19 -13.13
N ALA A 328 29.65 23.47 -14.13
CA ALA A 328 30.14 24.13 -15.36
C ALA A 328 30.78 25.51 -15.04
N GLN A 329 30.30 26.19 -14.01
CA GLN A 329 30.88 27.45 -13.54
C GLN A 329 32.26 27.22 -12.91
N ASP A 330 32.42 26.21 -12.04
CA ASP A 330 33.70 25.83 -11.44
C ASP A 330 34.69 25.41 -12.52
N GLN A 331 34.24 24.63 -13.55
CA GLN A 331 35.09 24.25 -14.69
C GLN A 331 35.61 25.48 -15.45
N ASN A 332 34.74 26.45 -15.72
CA ASN A 332 35.13 27.69 -16.39
C ASN A 332 36.07 28.53 -15.51
N GLU A 333 35.82 28.58 -14.20
CA GLU A 333 36.70 29.28 -13.26
C GLU A 333 38.09 28.62 -13.21
N ILE A 334 38.14 27.28 -13.05
CA ILE A 334 39.38 26.51 -13.05
C ILE A 334 40.13 26.74 -14.37
N LYS A 335 39.41 26.69 -15.52
CA LYS A 335 40.03 26.94 -16.84
C LYS A 335 40.59 28.36 -16.90
N THR A 336 39.85 29.36 -16.47
CA THR A 336 40.30 30.76 -16.46
C THR A 336 41.53 30.95 -15.58
N LEU A 337 41.51 30.37 -14.37
CA LEU A 337 42.68 30.39 -13.47
C LEU A 337 43.89 29.68 -14.08
N TYR A 338 43.64 28.52 -14.73
CA TYR A 338 44.70 27.79 -15.43
C TYR A 338 45.29 28.60 -16.56
N ASP A 339 44.49 29.22 -17.42
CA ASP A 339 44.94 30.01 -18.57
C ASP A 339 45.69 31.28 -18.14
N GLN A 340 45.29 31.92 -17.01
CA GLN A 340 45.92 33.14 -16.49
C GLN A 340 47.18 32.88 -15.67
N ALA A 341 47.42 31.65 -15.22
CA ALA A 341 48.55 31.32 -14.37
C ALA A 341 49.90 31.43 -15.13
N LYS A 342 50.80 32.20 -14.60
CA LYS A 342 52.18 32.33 -15.13
C LYS A 342 53.06 31.10 -14.85
N LYS A 343 52.77 30.39 -13.79
CA LYS A 343 53.43 29.10 -13.44
C LYS A 343 52.34 28.12 -13.01
N ARG A 344 52.48 26.86 -13.37
CA ARG A 344 51.51 25.80 -13.06
C ARG A 344 52.25 24.66 -12.39
N LEU A 345 51.66 24.14 -11.31
CA LEU A 345 52.04 22.87 -10.71
C LEU A 345 50.85 21.91 -10.90
N ILE A 346 51.07 20.84 -11.60
CA ILE A 346 50.06 19.80 -11.82
C ILE A 346 50.49 18.59 -11.00
N LEU A 347 49.65 18.16 -10.07
CA LEU A 347 49.83 16.95 -9.30
C LEU A 347 48.87 15.90 -9.89
N LEU A 348 49.44 14.84 -10.44
CA LEU A 348 48.70 13.77 -11.08
C LEU A 348 48.85 12.50 -10.25
N ASP A 349 47.74 11.86 -9.95
CA ASP A 349 47.72 10.51 -9.38
C ASP A 349 48.09 9.52 -10.50
N TYR A 350 48.88 8.51 -10.19
CA TYR A 350 49.45 7.62 -11.18
C TYR A 350 48.56 6.37 -11.39
N ASP A 351 48.30 5.64 -10.30
CA ASP A 351 47.58 4.37 -10.35
C ASP A 351 46.08 4.58 -10.54
N GLY A 352 45.50 4.04 -11.60
CA GLY A 352 44.09 4.24 -11.93
C GLY A 352 43.76 5.57 -12.61
N THR A 353 44.72 6.53 -12.66
CA THR A 353 44.56 7.85 -13.30
C THR A 353 45.37 7.91 -14.62
N LEU A 354 46.66 7.73 -14.52
CA LEU A 354 47.56 7.77 -15.68
C LEU A 354 47.86 6.38 -16.26
N THR A 355 47.75 5.35 -15.46
CA THR A 355 47.85 3.95 -15.87
C THR A 355 46.72 3.13 -15.25
N ALA A 356 46.27 2.07 -15.93
CA ALA A 356 45.29 1.16 -15.36
C ALA A 356 45.90 0.42 -14.16
N PHE A 357 45.03 0.09 -13.14
CA PHE A 357 45.46 -0.72 -12.01
C PHE A 357 46.10 -2.03 -12.47
N LYS A 358 47.22 -2.39 -11.87
CA LYS A 358 47.95 -3.64 -12.11
C LYS A 358 47.95 -4.51 -10.87
N ASN A 359 48.10 -5.81 -11.07
CA ASN A 359 48.17 -6.75 -9.96
C ASN A 359 49.47 -6.62 -9.14
N HIS A 360 50.55 -6.18 -9.79
CA HIS A 360 51.83 -5.94 -9.17
C HIS A 360 52.34 -4.51 -9.48
N PRO A 361 52.89 -3.79 -8.48
CA PRO A 361 53.35 -2.41 -8.67
C PRO A 361 54.39 -2.24 -9.80
N GLU A 362 55.28 -3.24 -10.01
CA GLU A 362 56.30 -3.25 -11.04
C GLU A 362 55.75 -3.29 -12.48
N ASP A 363 54.50 -3.74 -12.64
CA ASP A 363 53.81 -3.78 -13.94
C ASP A 363 53.19 -2.43 -14.35
N ALA A 364 53.12 -1.51 -13.39
CA ALA A 364 52.56 -0.18 -13.61
C ALA A 364 53.57 0.77 -14.28
N VAL A 365 54.06 0.39 -15.47
CA VAL A 365 55.04 1.17 -16.23
C VAL A 365 54.34 2.17 -17.15
N PRO A 366 54.77 3.45 -17.19
CA PRO A 366 54.21 4.43 -18.11
C PRO A 366 54.38 4.03 -19.56
N THR A 367 53.30 4.12 -20.34
CA THR A 367 53.34 3.87 -21.79
C THR A 367 54.18 4.94 -22.50
N PRO A 368 54.72 4.62 -23.68
CA PRO A 368 55.45 5.63 -24.49
C PRO A 368 54.60 6.89 -24.72
N ALA A 369 53.33 6.74 -25.08
CA ALA A 369 52.41 7.86 -25.28
C ALA A 369 52.20 8.71 -24.00
N LEU A 370 52.20 8.10 -22.83
CA LEU A 370 52.12 8.84 -21.55
C LEU A 370 53.42 9.60 -21.27
N ARG A 371 54.58 9.02 -21.59
CA ARG A 371 55.89 9.70 -21.46
C ARG A 371 56.02 10.88 -22.39
N ASP A 372 55.49 10.79 -23.62
CA ASP A 372 55.49 11.85 -24.60
C ASP A 372 54.53 12.99 -24.25
N LEU A 373 53.50 12.70 -23.43
CA LEU A 373 52.49 13.66 -22.97
C LEU A 373 52.95 14.45 -21.73
N LEU A 374 53.73 13.84 -20.84
CA LEU A 374 54.23 14.44 -19.60
C LEU A 374 55.58 15.13 -19.84
#